data_3c47c3d183d023c00eee523ee2c13ff4
#
_entry.id   3c47c3d183d023c00eee523ee2c13ff4
#
_cell.length_a   1.000
_cell.length_b   1.000
_cell.length_c   1.000
_cell.angle_alpha   90.00
_cell.angle_beta   90.00
_cell.angle_gamma   90.00
#
_symmetry.space_group_name_H-M   'P 1'
#
loop_
_entity.id
_entity.type
_entity.pdbx_description
1 polymer ?
#
loop_
_entity_poly.entity_id
_entity_poly.type
_entity_poly.pdbx_seq_one_letter_code
_entity_poly.pdbx_strand_id
1 'polypeptide(L)'
;MLSTSNISDVNYYLNTKYFSLAREQLLDDKQFAGSLIHDLLIDQKFNKEDFTNLCKGKITTANGEYIELGRKNKDGELEHDMGRDLTFSAPKSVSLQHNMEGGDKRIKKALFTATKETLDYIERNYTFTRIKDESGKIKLIKTGNFSASLLYENLNRNLEFDDHIHCTIFNATKRPDGNIRSL
;
A
#
# COMPACT_ATOMS: atom_id res chain seq x y z
N MET A 1 -4.99 14.80 7.60
CA MET A 1 -5.99 14.70 6.50
C MET A 1 -5.83 13.36 5.82
N LEU A 2 -6.91 12.76 5.29
CA LEU A 2 -6.84 11.53 4.49
C LEU A 2 -7.44 11.82 3.11
N SER A 3 -6.70 11.51 2.06
CA SER A 3 -7.20 11.51 0.68
C SER A 3 -7.04 10.13 0.04
N THR A 4 -7.82 9.85 -1.00
CA THR A 4 -7.80 8.54 -1.67
C THR A 4 -7.75 8.73 -3.17
N SER A 5 -6.99 7.89 -3.86
CA SER A 5 -6.92 7.83 -5.32
C SER A 5 -6.70 6.40 -5.83
N ASN A 6 -6.99 6.17 -7.11
CA ASN A 6 -6.59 4.92 -7.76
C ASN A 6 -5.11 4.96 -8.08
N ILE A 7 -4.44 3.82 -7.97
CA ILE A 7 -3.07 3.66 -8.46
C ILE A 7 -3.15 3.50 -9.99
N SER A 8 -2.63 4.47 -10.72
CA SER A 8 -2.68 4.48 -12.19
C SER A 8 -1.32 4.29 -12.85
N ASP A 9 -0.23 4.60 -12.14
CA ASP A 9 1.14 4.48 -12.64
C ASP A 9 2.09 4.08 -11.52
N VAL A 10 2.68 2.90 -11.66
CA VAL A 10 3.70 2.38 -10.74
C VAL A 10 4.93 3.29 -10.68
N ASN A 11 5.31 3.87 -11.83
CA ASN A 11 6.49 4.73 -11.92
C ASN A 11 6.35 6.02 -11.12
N TYR A 12 5.12 6.50 -10.90
CA TYR A 12 4.87 7.63 -10.03
C TYR A 12 5.48 7.40 -8.65
N TYR A 13 5.32 6.21 -8.08
CA TYR A 13 5.85 5.85 -6.75
C TYR A 13 7.32 5.46 -6.76
N LEU A 14 7.86 5.04 -7.91
CA LEU A 14 9.23 4.53 -8.04
C LEU A 14 10.23 5.57 -8.54
N ASN A 15 9.81 6.54 -9.37
CA ASN A 15 10.67 7.48 -10.09
C ASN A 15 10.58 8.92 -9.58
N THR A 16 9.76 9.21 -8.58
CA THR A 16 9.68 10.56 -8.04
C THR A 16 11.04 10.99 -7.52
N LYS A 17 11.39 12.28 -7.73
CA LYS A 17 12.57 12.93 -7.13
C LYS A 17 12.65 12.70 -5.61
N TYR A 18 11.53 12.37 -5.01
CA TYR A 18 11.33 11.93 -3.64
C TYR A 18 12.22 10.74 -3.26
N PHE A 19 12.48 9.79 -4.18
CA PHE A 19 13.39 8.69 -3.95
C PHE A 19 14.87 9.10 -3.93
N SER A 20 15.26 10.17 -4.61
CA SER A 20 16.66 10.54 -4.78
C SER A 20 17.21 11.42 -3.64
N LEU A 21 16.40 12.32 -3.08
CA LEU A 21 16.77 13.14 -1.92
C LEU A 21 16.67 12.38 -0.59
N ALA A 22 15.87 11.34 -0.58
CA ALA A 22 15.57 10.53 0.59
C ALA A 22 16.49 9.30 0.76
N ARG A 23 17.44 9.09 -0.14
CA ARG A 23 18.20 7.83 -0.22
C ARG A 23 19.03 7.48 1.01
N GLU A 24 19.49 8.45 1.77
CA GLU A 24 20.35 8.19 2.94
C GLU A 24 19.63 8.16 4.29
N GLN A 25 18.44 8.76 4.38
CA GLN A 25 17.70 8.82 5.66
C GLN A 25 16.44 7.93 5.72
N LEU A 26 16.02 7.30 4.63
CA LEU A 26 14.68 6.74 4.47
C LEU A 26 14.59 5.21 4.31
N LEU A 27 15.67 4.47 4.41
CA LEU A 27 15.60 3.00 4.33
C LEU A 27 14.81 2.40 5.49
N ASP A 28 14.79 3.07 6.66
CA ASP A 28 14.01 2.64 7.83
C ASP A 28 12.53 3.07 7.78
N ASP A 29 12.17 3.97 6.85
CA ASP A 29 10.84 4.57 6.78
C ASP A 29 9.93 3.97 5.70
N LYS A 30 10.45 3.04 4.92
CA LYS A 30 9.68 2.30 3.92
C LYS A 30 9.32 0.95 4.48
N GLN A 31 8.03 0.72 4.57
CA GLN A 31 7.52 -0.49 5.19
C GLN A 31 6.43 -1.08 4.34
N PHE A 32 6.35 -2.40 4.33
CA PHE A 32 5.11 -3.06 4.03
C PHE A 32 4.24 -3.13 5.29
N ALA A 33 2.94 -3.16 5.11
CA ALA A 33 1.93 -3.22 6.16
C ALA A 33 0.76 -4.13 5.73
N GLY A 34 -0.11 -4.44 6.69
CA GLY A 34 -1.23 -5.36 6.49
C GLY A 34 -0.85 -6.81 6.73
N SER A 35 -1.81 -7.60 7.18
CA SER A 35 -1.54 -8.97 7.63
C SER A 35 -1.22 -9.94 6.49
N LEU A 36 -1.70 -9.66 5.27
CA LEU A 36 -1.43 -10.50 4.10
C LEU A 36 0.07 -10.58 3.75
N ILE A 37 0.87 -9.57 4.11
CA ILE A 37 2.32 -9.57 3.85
C ILE A 37 3.01 -10.80 4.40
N HIS A 38 2.55 -11.33 5.54
CA HIS A 38 3.13 -12.52 6.16
C HIS A 38 2.88 -13.83 5.38
N ASP A 39 1.90 -13.82 4.49
CA ASP A 39 1.58 -14.95 3.60
C ASP A 39 2.34 -14.88 2.26
N LEU A 40 3.08 -13.80 2.01
CA LEU A 40 3.80 -13.54 0.77
C LEU A 40 5.29 -13.77 0.94
N LEU A 41 5.96 -14.21 -0.12
CA LEU A 41 7.42 -14.29 -0.17
C LEU A 41 7.99 -12.90 -0.48
N ILE A 42 7.92 -12.01 0.51
CA ILE A 42 8.40 -10.63 0.41
C ILE A 42 9.35 -10.39 1.57
N ASP A 43 10.57 -9.91 1.28
CA ASP A 43 11.44 -9.42 2.33
C ASP A 43 10.74 -8.25 3.05
N GLN A 44 10.84 -8.19 4.38
CA GLN A 44 10.28 -7.07 5.17
C GLN A 44 10.86 -5.71 4.75
N LYS A 45 12.01 -5.72 4.06
CA LYS A 45 12.58 -4.52 3.46
C LYS A 45 11.89 -4.23 2.14
N PHE A 46 11.34 -3.02 2.04
CA PHE A 46 10.77 -2.53 0.78
C PHE A 46 11.79 -2.62 -0.35
N ASN A 47 11.40 -3.24 -1.46
CA ASN A 47 12.14 -3.19 -2.72
C ASN A 47 11.19 -2.87 -3.88
N LYS A 48 11.78 -2.34 -4.96
CA LYS A 48 11.02 -1.87 -6.13
C LYS A 48 10.38 -3.00 -6.92
N GLU A 49 11.00 -4.16 -6.93
CA GLU A 49 10.53 -5.32 -7.68
C GLU A 49 9.26 -5.88 -7.05
N ASP A 50 9.26 -6.13 -5.74
CA ASP A 50 8.08 -6.60 -5.02
C ASP A 50 6.93 -5.60 -5.11
N PHE A 51 7.20 -4.29 -4.95
CA PHE A 51 6.19 -3.26 -5.14
C PHE A 51 5.57 -3.33 -6.53
N THR A 52 6.39 -3.41 -7.59
CA THR A 52 5.93 -3.49 -8.97
C THR A 52 5.11 -4.75 -9.23
N ASN A 53 5.56 -5.88 -8.70
CA ASN A 53 4.88 -7.16 -8.85
C ASN A 53 3.52 -7.15 -8.16
N LEU A 54 3.44 -6.62 -6.93
CA LEU A 54 2.18 -6.47 -6.20
C LEU A 54 1.19 -5.55 -6.94
N CYS A 55 1.65 -4.41 -7.47
CA CYS A 55 0.82 -3.53 -8.30
C CYS A 55 0.29 -4.23 -9.55
N LYS A 56 1.08 -5.12 -10.16
CA LYS A 56 0.68 -5.88 -11.35
C LYS A 56 -0.11 -7.15 -11.04
N GLY A 57 -0.43 -7.41 -9.77
CA GLY A 57 -1.13 -8.62 -9.36
C GLY A 57 -0.31 -9.90 -9.48
N LYS A 58 1.02 -9.79 -9.57
CA LYS A 58 1.97 -10.90 -9.61
C LYS A 58 2.47 -11.18 -8.20
N ILE A 59 2.06 -12.29 -7.64
CA ILE A 59 2.25 -12.59 -6.22
C ILE A 59 2.96 -13.95 -6.10
N THR A 60 4.00 -14.01 -5.27
CA THR A 60 4.58 -15.27 -4.82
C THR A 60 4.26 -15.43 -3.34
N THR A 61 3.62 -16.54 -3.00
CA THR A 61 3.27 -16.86 -1.60
C THR A 61 4.51 -17.32 -0.84
N ALA A 62 4.45 -17.29 0.50
CA ALA A 62 5.52 -17.79 1.36
C ALA A 62 5.88 -19.26 1.08
N ASN A 63 4.95 -20.04 0.52
CA ASN A 63 5.17 -21.45 0.13
C ASN A 63 5.77 -21.58 -1.28
N GLY A 64 6.08 -20.48 -1.97
CA GLY A 64 6.64 -20.47 -3.32
C GLY A 64 5.61 -20.64 -4.45
N GLU A 65 4.32 -20.61 -4.16
CA GLU A 65 3.27 -20.64 -5.19
C GLU A 65 3.20 -19.29 -5.89
N TYR A 66 3.20 -19.28 -7.22
CA TYR A 66 3.05 -18.09 -8.03
C TYR A 66 1.58 -17.90 -8.48
N ILE A 67 1.04 -16.72 -8.23
CA ILE A 67 -0.35 -16.35 -8.51
C ILE A 67 -0.38 -15.09 -9.36
N GLU A 68 -1.19 -15.08 -10.41
CA GLU A 68 -1.52 -13.88 -11.18
C GLU A 68 -2.98 -13.48 -10.92
N LEU A 69 -3.18 -12.28 -10.39
CA LEU A 69 -4.50 -11.69 -10.16
C LEU A 69 -4.87 -10.80 -11.35
N GLY A 70 -6.11 -10.91 -11.81
CA GLY A 70 -6.63 -10.11 -12.91
C GLY A 70 -7.45 -10.94 -13.90
N ARG A 71 -7.77 -10.31 -15.03
CA ARG A 71 -8.46 -10.95 -16.15
C ARG A 71 -7.56 -10.85 -17.38
N LYS A 72 -7.49 -11.91 -18.16
CA LYS A 72 -6.88 -11.84 -19.49
C LYS A 72 -7.82 -11.09 -20.43
N ASN A 73 -7.33 -10.03 -21.08
CA ASN A 73 -8.03 -9.34 -22.14
C ASN A 73 -8.08 -10.19 -23.42
N LYS A 74 -8.69 -9.65 -24.50
CA LYS A 74 -8.82 -10.36 -25.79
C LYS A 74 -7.45 -10.67 -26.43
N ASP A 75 -6.44 -9.89 -26.10
CA ASP A 75 -5.07 -10.01 -26.62
C ASP A 75 -4.19 -10.91 -25.74
N GLY A 76 -4.77 -11.48 -24.66
CA GLY A 76 -4.08 -12.38 -23.71
C GLY A 76 -3.28 -11.65 -22.63
N GLU A 77 -3.32 -10.32 -22.59
CA GLU A 77 -2.65 -9.53 -21.57
C GLU A 77 -3.44 -9.51 -20.25
N LEU A 78 -2.72 -9.48 -19.13
CA LEU A 78 -3.32 -9.45 -17.80
C LEU A 78 -3.76 -8.03 -17.44
N GLU A 79 -5.06 -7.81 -17.34
CA GLU A 79 -5.64 -6.59 -16.78
C GLU A 79 -5.88 -6.77 -15.28
N HIS A 80 -5.21 -5.96 -14.47
CA HIS A 80 -5.33 -5.94 -13.02
C HIS A 80 -5.51 -4.50 -12.51
N ASP A 81 -6.51 -4.27 -11.65
CA ASP A 81 -6.62 -3.04 -10.87
C ASP A 81 -5.50 -3.05 -9.81
N MET A 82 -4.58 -2.11 -9.88
CA MET A 82 -3.37 -2.08 -9.04
C MET A 82 -3.69 -1.90 -7.55
N GLY A 83 -4.81 -1.22 -7.23
CA GLY A 83 -5.25 -0.94 -5.87
C GLY A 83 -5.55 0.52 -5.61
N ARG A 84 -5.38 0.95 -4.35
CA ARG A 84 -5.72 2.30 -3.88
C ARG A 84 -4.55 2.94 -3.14
N ASP A 85 -4.33 4.22 -3.40
CA ASP A 85 -3.45 5.06 -2.60
C ASP A 85 -4.28 5.83 -1.57
N LEU A 86 -3.95 5.64 -0.30
CA LEU A 86 -4.46 6.41 0.83
C LEU A 86 -3.33 7.34 1.29
N THR A 87 -3.49 8.65 1.07
CA THR A 87 -2.47 9.62 1.52
C THR A 87 -2.87 10.22 2.86
N PHE A 88 -2.06 9.97 3.87
CA PHE A 88 -2.21 10.50 5.22
C PHE A 88 -1.30 11.70 5.42
N SER A 89 -1.87 12.91 5.49
CA SER A 89 -1.10 14.15 5.61
C SER A 89 -1.27 14.79 6.98
N ALA A 90 -0.17 15.25 7.56
CA ALA A 90 -0.20 16.12 8.74
C ALA A 90 -0.71 17.53 8.36
N PRO A 91 -1.27 18.31 9.31
CA PRO A 91 -1.54 19.72 9.09
C PRO A 91 -0.26 20.48 8.75
N LYS A 92 -0.35 21.54 7.92
CA LYS A 92 0.82 22.33 7.50
C LYS A 92 1.64 22.88 8.66
N SER A 93 0.99 23.38 9.71
CA SER A 93 1.67 23.87 10.92
C SER A 93 2.48 22.78 11.63
N VAL A 94 1.98 21.54 11.64
CA VAL A 94 2.65 20.38 12.23
C VAL A 94 3.84 19.98 11.39
N SER A 95 3.70 19.96 10.05
CA SER A 95 4.80 19.68 9.12
C SER A 95 5.92 20.73 9.24
N LEU A 96 5.57 22.01 9.38
CA LEU A 96 6.54 23.07 9.63
C LEU A 96 7.29 22.87 10.95
N GLN A 97 6.56 22.58 12.04
CA GLN A 97 7.16 22.33 13.35
C GLN A 97 8.12 21.11 13.34
N HIS A 98 7.84 20.07 12.54
CA HIS A 98 8.72 18.91 12.41
C HIS A 98 10.00 19.22 11.63
N ASN A 99 9.88 19.97 10.53
CA ASN A 99 10.94 20.13 9.54
C ASN A 99 11.82 21.38 9.72
N MET A 100 11.40 22.35 10.57
CA MET A 100 12.23 23.51 10.90
C MET A 100 13.44 23.11 11.78
N GLU A 101 14.44 23.98 11.83
CA GLU A 101 15.60 23.80 12.71
C GLU A 101 15.17 23.60 14.17
N GLY A 102 15.69 22.55 14.82
CA GLY A 102 15.24 22.15 16.16
C GLY A 102 13.87 21.47 16.23
N GLY A 103 13.29 21.11 15.10
CA GLY A 103 11.94 20.55 15.01
C GLY A 103 11.70 19.24 15.77
N ASP A 104 10.45 19.00 16.12
CA ASP A 104 10.03 17.86 16.96
C ASP A 104 9.98 16.54 16.18
N LYS A 105 10.98 15.69 16.35
CA LYS A 105 11.10 14.37 15.70
C LYS A 105 10.02 13.36 16.10
N ARG A 106 9.26 13.61 17.17
CA ARG A 106 8.15 12.76 17.60
C ARG A 106 6.97 12.82 16.65
N ILE A 107 6.83 13.93 15.89
CA ILE A 107 5.73 14.16 14.93
C ILE A 107 5.71 13.06 13.86
N LYS A 108 6.84 12.74 13.27
CA LYS A 108 6.95 11.68 12.27
C LYS A 108 6.47 10.33 12.83
N LYS A 109 6.95 9.97 14.04
CA LYS A 109 6.52 8.74 14.70
C LYS A 109 5.01 8.71 14.95
N ALA A 110 4.44 9.84 15.38
CA ALA A 110 3.00 9.95 15.61
C ALA A 110 2.19 9.77 14.32
N LEU A 111 2.67 10.35 13.20
CA LEU A 111 2.04 10.18 11.89
C LEU A 111 2.04 8.70 11.45
N PHE A 112 3.17 8.00 11.58
CA PHE A 112 3.24 6.56 11.28
C PHE A 112 2.32 5.74 12.18
N THR A 113 2.28 6.03 13.48
CA THR A 113 1.40 5.31 14.42
C THR A 113 -0.07 5.50 14.02
N ALA A 114 -0.51 6.74 13.80
CA ALA A 114 -1.88 7.04 13.39
C ALA A 114 -2.25 6.37 12.05
N THR A 115 -1.32 6.36 11.09
CA THR A 115 -1.51 5.68 9.80
C THR A 115 -1.71 4.17 10.01
N LYS A 116 -0.84 3.51 10.78
CA LYS A 116 -0.94 2.06 11.04
C LYS A 116 -2.23 1.69 11.76
N GLU A 117 -2.61 2.42 12.81
CA GLU A 117 -3.86 2.19 13.53
C GLU A 117 -5.09 2.34 12.62
N THR A 118 -5.06 3.33 11.72
CA THR A 118 -6.13 3.52 10.73
C THR A 118 -6.17 2.37 9.73
N LEU A 119 -5.03 1.90 9.24
CA LEU A 119 -4.95 0.76 8.33
C LEU A 119 -5.45 -0.52 9.00
N ASP A 120 -5.07 -0.79 10.24
CA ASP A 120 -5.56 -1.92 11.02
C ASP A 120 -7.09 -1.90 11.19
N TYR A 121 -7.65 -0.70 11.36
CA TYR A 121 -9.10 -0.52 11.42
C TYR A 121 -9.76 -0.81 10.06
N ILE A 122 -9.19 -0.31 8.96
CA ILE A 122 -9.67 -0.56 7.60
C ILE A 122 -9.58 -2.05 7.27
N GLU A 123 -8.46 -2.67 7.57
CA GLU A 123 -8.21 -4.09 7.32
C GLU A 123 -9.25 -4.96 7.99
N ARG A 124 -9.48 -4.74 9.28
CA ARG A 124 -10.44 -5.53 10.04
C ARG A 124 -11.89 -5.31 9.65
N ASN A 125 -12.26 -4.14 9.12
CA ASN A 125 -13.67 -3.79 8.95
C ASN A 125 -14.12 -3.67 7.50
N TYR A 126 -13.22 -3.34 6.56
CA TYR A 126 -13.60 -2.92 5.21
C TYR A 126 -12.92 -3.70 4.08
N THR A 127 -12.30 -4.84 4.37
CA THR A 127 -11.72 -5.71 3.34
C THR A 127 -12.66 -6.84 2.96
N PHE A 128 -13.00 -6.88 1.68
CA PHE A 128 -13.97 -7.83 1.11
C PHE A 128 -13.47 -8.34 -0.24
N THR A 129 -13.92 -9.53 -0.61
CA THR A 129 -13.76 -10.06 -1.97
C THR A 129 -15.05 -10.71 -2.46
N ARG A 130 -15.11 -10.98 -3.75
CA ARG A 130 -16.27 -11.57 -4.41
C ARG A 130 -16.13 -13.09 -4.48
N ILE A 131 -17.18 -13.80 -4.14
CA ILE A 131 -17.30 -15.23 -4.41
C ILE A 131 -18.58 -15.48 -5.23
N LYS A 132 -18.60 -16.59 -5.97
CA LYS A 132 -19.84 -17.12 -6.54
C LYS A 132 -20.35 -18.21 -5.59
N ASP A 133 -21.62 -18.15 -5.24
CA ASP A 133 -22.29 -19.25 -4.53
C ASP A 133 -22.65 -20.40 -5.49
N GLU A 134 -23.21 -21.46 -4.95
CA GLU A 134 -23.62 -22.65 -5.71
C GLU A 134 -24.62 -22.35 -6.84
N SER A 135 -25.40 -21.26 -6.71
CA SER A 135 -26.32 -20.79 -7.74
C SER A 135 -25.66 -19.89 -8.79
N GLY A 136 -24.35 -19.63 -8.68
CA GLY A 136 -23.60 -18.70 -9.53
C GLY A 136 -23.77 -17.22 -9.18
N LYS A 137 -24.54 -16.89 -8.11
CA LYS A 137 -24.75 -15.52 -7.66
C LYS A 137 -23.51 -14.99 -6.94
N ILE A 138 -23.15 -13.74 -7.27
CA ILE A 138 -22.01 -13.05 -6.63
C ILE A 138 -22.41 -12.60 -5.23
N LYS A 139 -21.59 -12.94 -4.25
CA LYS A 139 -21.65 -12.47 -2.85
C LYS A 139 -20.34 -11.83 -2.46
N LEU A 140 -20.38 -10.83 -1.57
CA LEU A 140 -19.22 -10.29 -0.90
C LEU A 140 -18.98 -11.08 0.38
N ILE A 141 -17.73 -11.47 0.59
CA ILE A 141 -17.27 -12.05 1.85
C ILE A 141 -16.19 -11.15 2.45
N LYS A 142 -16.23 -11.00 3.76
CA LYS A 142 -15.21 -10.27 4.51
C LYS A 142 -13.97 -11.14 4.62
N THR A 143 -12.80 -10.57 4.32
CA THR A 143 -11.52 -11.27 4.38
C THR A 143 -10.66 -10.83 5.56
N GLY A 144 -10.73 -9.55 5.94
CA GLY A 144 -10.03 -9.01 7.10
C GLY A 144 -8.52 -8.95 6.94
N ASN A 145 -8.01 -8.97 5.71
CA ASN A 145 -6.59 -8.89 5.41
C ASN A 145 -6.34 -8.20 4.07
N PHE A 146 -5.22 -7.49 3.98
CA PHE A 146 -4.65 -6.94 2.75
C PHE A 146 -3.11 -6.84 2.88
N SER A 147 -2.46 -6.43 1.81
CA SER A 147 -1.06 -5.96 1.81
C SER A 147 -1.00 -4.50 1.36
N ALA A 148 -0.11 -3.73 1.98
CA ALA A 148 0.10 -2.33 1.66
C ALA A 148 1.58 -1.95 1.76
N SER A 149 1.97 -0.85 1.10
CA SER A 149 3.25 -0.19 1.33
C SER A 149 3.03 1.17 1.96
N LEU A 150 3.94 1.60 2.84
CA LEU A 150 3.99 2.91 3.46
C LEU A 150 5.22 3.64 2.93
N LEU A 151 5.00 4.77 2.27
CA LEU A 151 6.05 5.63 1.70
C LEU A 151 5.91 7.03 2.32
N TYR A 152 6.79 7.36 3.26
CA TYR A 152 6.79 8.68 3.89
C TYR A 152 7.51 9.70 3.01
N GLU A 153 6.94 10.89 2.93
CA GLU A 153 7.51 12.07 2.29
C GLU A 153 7.33 13.29 3.20
N ASN A 154 8.27 14.22 3.15
CA ASN A 154 8.20 15.46 3.94
C ASN A 154 8.09 16.73 3.10
N LEU A 155 8.03 16.59 1.77
CA LEU A 155 7.91 17.70 0.83
C LEU A 155 6.76 17.44 -0.14
N ASN A 156 6.03 18.47 -0.51
CA ASN A 156 5.08 18.43 -1.61
C ASN A 156 5.77 18.72 -2.97
N ARG A 157 4.98 18.72 -4.06
CA ARG A 157 5.49 18.96 -5.43
C ARG A 157 6.11 20.35 -5.60
N ASN A 158 5.76 21.31 -4.77
CA ASN A 158 6.30 22.67 -4.77
C ASN A 158 7.55 22.81 -3.88
N LEU A 159 8.07 21.70 -3.35
CA LEU A 159 9.18 21.64 -2.41
C LEU A 159 8.92 22.36 -1.08
N GLU A 160 7.67 22.44 -0.68
CA GLU A 160 7.28 22.95 0.62
C GLU A 160 7.16 21.79 1.63
N PHE A 161 7.45 22.08 2.91
CA PHE A 161 7.27 21.09 3.97
C PHE A 161 5.81 20.62 4.07
N ASP A 162 5.61 19.33 3.93
CA ASP A 162 4.33 18.66 3.94
C ASP A 162 4.53 17.17 4.30
N ASP A 163 4.48 16.88 5.59
CA ASP A 163 4.65 15.51 6.07
C ASP A 163 3.44 14.67 5.69
N HIS A 164 3.67 13.66 4.86
CA HIS A 164 2.62 12.73 4.46
C HIS A 164 3.15 11.32 4.22
N ILE A 165 2.25 10.35 4.29
CA ILE A 165 2.52 8.94 3.99
C ILE A 165 1.59 8.51 2.86
N HIS A 166 2.17 8.12 1.73
CA HIS A 166 1.47 7.36 0.71
C HIS A 166 1.33 5.91 1.18
N CYS A 167 0.11 5.48 1.35
CA CYS A 167 -0.21 4.11 1.69
C CYS A 167 -0.86 3.42 0.50
N THR A 168 -0.07 2.67 -0.25
CA THR A 168 -0.54 1.91 -1.41
C THR A 168 -1.12 0.58 -0.93
N ILE A 169 -2.45 0.45 -0.89
CA ILE A 169 -3.12 -0.82 -0.64
C ILE A 169 -3.22 -1.57 -1.97
N PHE A 170 -2.54 -2.71 -2.05
CA PHE A 170 -2.55 -3.56 -3.24
C PHE A 170 -3.89 -4.31 -3.35
N ASN A 171 -4.34 -4.52 -4.58
CA ASN A 171 -5.62 -5.19 -4.84
C ASN A 171 -5.49 -6.71 -4.70
N ALA A 172 -5.18 -7.16 -3.49
CA ALA A 172 -5.02 -8.56 -3.13
C ALA A 172 -5.51 -8.82 -1.70
N THR A 173 -6.19 -9.94 -1.51
CA THR A 173 -6.66 -10.41 -0.21
C THR A 173 -6.74 -11.94 -0.18
N LYS A 174 -6.50 -12.54 0.98
CA LYS A 174 -6.60 -14.00 1.20
C LYS A 174 -7.99 -14.33 1.74
N ARG A 175 -8.67 -15.23 1.06
CA ARG A 175 -9.98 -15.72 1.46
C ARG A 175 -9.86 -16.79 2.57
N PRO A 176 -10.97 -17.09 3.29
CA PRO A 176 -10.99 -18.17 4.28
C PRO A 176 -10.62 -19.56 3.74
N ASP A 177 -10.81 -19.79 2.43
CA ASP A 177 -10.40 -21.04 1.75
C ASP A 177 -8.90 -21.08 1.42
N GLY A 178 -8.12 -20.10 1.85
CA GLY A 178 -6.69 -19.97 1.61
C GLY A 178 -6.30 -19.35 0.27
N ASN A 179 -7.23 -19.18 -0.65
CA ASN A 179 -6.94 -18.60 -1.97
C ASN A 179 -6.75 -17.08 -1.92
N ILE A 180 -5.71 -16.57 -2.59
CA ILE A 180 -5.52 -15.12 -2.78
C ILE A 180 -6.33 -14.67 -4.01
N ARG A 181 -7.06 -13.56 -3.87
CA ARG A 181 -7.94 -12.97 -4.89
C ARG A 181 -7.87 -11.44 -4.81
N SER A 182 -8.41 -10.76 -5.83
CA SER A 182 -8.60 -9.30 -5.78
C SER A 182 -9.61 -8.90 -4.70
N LEU A 183 -9.39 -7.72 -4.10
CA LEU A 183 -10.27 -7.05 -3.15
C LEU A 183 -11.60 -6.65 -3.79
#